data_024be934ae2025a156f91a041fad7910
#
_entry.id   024be934ae2025a156f91a041fad7910
#
_cell.length_a   1.000
_cell.length_b   1.000
_cell.length_c   1.000
_cell.angle_alpha   90.00
_cell.angle_beta   90.00
_cell.angle_gamma   90.00
#
_symmetry.space_group_name_H-M   'P 1'
#
loop_
_entity.id
_entity.type
_entity.pdbx_description
1 polymer ?
#
loop_
_entity_poly.entity_id
_entity_poly.type
_entity_poly.pdbx_seq_one_letter_code
_entity_poly.pdbx_strand_id
1 'polypeptide(L)'
;MIAAVVGFILTQIGMNVTVDQIYVFVNERIVEVAPYCAGLKMMMTSVYVALLLLYHTGNIRSRTKTGMLIFGAVAISVIGNIIRNTLLSYFHGTDQTGLFDWLHESWGGDVFSGLLLLSVLLLMNSIDKAERSLKIHADSGDRRKPVIF
;
A
#
# COMPACT_ATOMS: atom_id res chain seq x y z
N MET A 1 11.32 12.91 -1.42
CA MET A 1 10.78 12.26 -0.19
C MET A 1 10.87 10.74 -0.24
N ILE A 2 10.32 10.05 -1.27
CA ILE A 2 10.41 8.57 -1.38
C ILE A 2 11.86 8.11 -1.50
N ALA A 3 12.68 8.74 -2.34
CA ALA A 3 14.11 8.41 -2.50
C ALA A 3 14.87 8.48 -1.17
N ALA A 4 14.59 9.48 -0.32
CA ALA A 4 15.22 9.59 0.99
C ALA A 4 14.85 8.42 1.93
N VAL A 5 13.60 7.96 1.90
CA VAL A 5 13.15 6.79 2.68
C VAL A 5 13.79 5.52 2.14
N VAL A 6 13.85 5.35 0.83
CA VAL A 6 14.53 4.22 0.17
C VAL A 6 16.02 4.20 0.54
N GLY A 7 16.70 5.34 0.43
CA GLY A 7 18.11 5.46 0.80
C GLY A 7 18.37 5.14 2.27
N PHE A 8 17.49 5.62 3.17
CA PHE A 8 17.58 5.30 4.59
C PHE A 8 17.44 3.79 4.84
N ILE A 9 16.44 3.13 4.22
CA ILE A 9 16.25 1.67 4.37
C ILE A 9 17.48 0.90 3.87
N LEU A 10 18.01 1.26 2.69
CA LEU A 10 19.18 0.60 2.11
C LEU A 10 20.43 0.79 2.97
N THR A 11 20.61 1.96 3.58
CA THR A 11 21.69 2.22 4.54
C THR A 11 21.58 1.32 5.78
N GLN A 12 20.37 1.07 6.29
CA GLN A 12 20.16 0.16 7.41
C GLN A 12 20.48 -1.31 7.06
N ILE A 13 20.39 -1.68 5.81
CA ILE A 13 20.77 -3.01 5.31
C ILE A 13 22.31 -3.12 5.12
N GLY A 14 23.05 -2.01 5.32
CA GLY A 14 24.51 -1.99 5.24
C GLY A 14 25.06 -1.65 3.86
N MET A 15 24.24 -1.08 2.97
CA MET A 15 24.69 -0.62 1.66
C MET A 15 25.26 0.80 1.72
N ASN A 16 26.24 1.09 0.87
CA ASN A 16 26.79 2.43 0.72
C ASN A 16 25.85 3.24 -0.18
N VAL A 17 25.06 4.13 0.41
CA VAL A 17 24.00 4.86 -0.30
C VAL A 17 24.14 6.35 -0.13
N THR A 18 24.10 7.08 -1.24
CA THR A 18 23.97 8.54 -1.26
C THR A 18 22.68 8.91 -2.00
N VAL A 19 21.93 9.86 -1.49
CA VAL A 19 20.66 10.29 -2.10
C VAL A 19 20.78 11.75 -2.53
N ASP A 20 20.53 12.00 -3.80
CA ASP A 20 20.44 13.34 -4.35
C ASP A 20 19.11 13.52 -5.09
N GLN A 21 18.21 14.30 -4.50
CA GLN A 21 16.84 14.54 -4.99
C GLN A 21 16.03 13.25 -5.22
N ILE A 22 15.96 12.80 -6.49
CA ILE A 22 15.26 11.58 -6.91
C ILE A 22 16.22 10.45 -7.25
N TYR A 23 17.52 10.72 -7.22
CA TYR A 23 18.55 9.74 -7.52
C TYR A 23 19.07 9.10 -6.25
N VAL A 24 19.14 7.78 -6.27
CA VAL A 24 19.73 6.97 -5.21
C VAL A 24 20.99 6.31 -5.79
N PHE A 25 22.12 6.68 -5.27
CA PHE A 25 23.42 6.12 -5.64
C PHE A 25 23.69 4.93 -4.72
N VAL A 26 23.75 3.74 -5.29
CA VAL A 26 23.99 2.49 -4.54
C VAL A 26 25.22 1.81 -5.14
N ASN A 27 26.30 1.67 -4.37
CA ASN A 27 27.54 1.04 -4.83
C ASN A 27 28.02 1.56 -6.20
N GLU A 28 28.10 2.89 -6.36
CA GLU A 28 28.51 3.59 -7.61
C GLU A 28 27.49 3.48 -8.78
N ARG A 29 26.34 2.88 -8.58
CA ARG A 29 25.26 2.82 -9.56
C ARG A 29 24.16 3.81 -9.22
N ILE A 30 23.56 4.38 -10.27
CA ILE A 30 22.51 5.40 -10.13
C ILE A 30 21.15 4.74 -10.39
N VAL A 31 20.25 4.86 -9.43
CA VAL A 31 18.86 4.46 -9.58
C VAL A 31 17.98 5.70 -9.49
N GLU A 32 17.21 5.97 -10.53
CA GLU A 32 16.22 7.04 -10.50
C GLU A 32 14.93 6.53 -9.82
N VAL A 33 14.61 7.10 -8.68
CA VAL A 33 13.33 6.86 -8.00
C VAL A 33 12.31 7.86 -8.52
N ALA A 34 11.79 7.60 -9.73
CA ALA A 34 10.86 8.49 -10.40
C ALA A 34 9.53 8.56 -9.62
N PRO A 35 9.14 9.72 -9.09
CA PRO A 35 7.93 9.84 -8.26
C PRO A 35 6.64 9.69 -9.07
N TYR A 36 6.69 9.88 -10.38
CA TYR A 36 5.49 10.05 -11.21
C TYR A 36 5.03 8.79 -11.94
N CYS A 37 5.94 7.88 -12.33
CA CYS A 37 5.56 6.80 -13.24
C CYS A 37 4.88 5.61 -12.56
N ALA A 38 5.38 5.11 -11.44
CA ALA A 38 4.82 3.92 -10.80
C ALA A 38 3.92 4.24 -9.59
N GLY A 39 4.34 5.17 -8.74
CA GLY A 39 3.65 5.46 -7.49
C GLY A 39 2.29 6.12 -7.68
N LEU A 40 2.18 7.13 -8.54
CA LEU A 40 0.92 7.81 -8.80
C LEU A 40 -0.09 6.91 -9.51
N LYS A 41 0.35 6.13 -10.51
CA LYS A 41 -0.51 5.16 -11.21
C LYS A 41 -1.05 4.10 -10.23
N MET A 42 -0.20 3.53 -9.38
CA MET A 42 -0.61 2.55 -8.37
C MET A 42 -1.60 3.16 -7.36
N MET A 43 -1.33 4.36 -6.88
CA MET A 43 -2.21 5.06 -5.95
C MET A 43 -3.58 5.32 -6.57
N MET A 44 -3.65 5.85 -7.79
CA MET A 44 -4.91 6.11 -8.49
C MET A 44 -5.69 4.81 -8.75
N THR A 45 -5.01 3.74 -9.16
CA THR A 45 -5.65 2.42 -9.35
C THR A 45 -6.20 1.87 -8.04
N SER A 46 -5.47 1.99 -6.93
CA SER A 46 -5.94 1.51 -5.62
C SER A 46 -7.14 2.29 -5.12
N VAL A 47 -7.15 3.62 -5.28
CA VAL A 47 -8.30 4.46 -4.93
C VAL A 47 -9.50 4.12 -5.83
N TYR A 48 -9.30 3.94 -7.13
CA TYR A 48 -10.35 3.55 -8.04
C TYR A 48 -10.98 2.20 -7.66
N VAL A 49 -10.17 1.20 -7.35
CA VAL A 49 -10.65 -0.12 -6.88
C VAL A 49 -11.37 0.01 -5.55
N ALA A 50 -10.85 0.82 -4.61
CA ALA A 50 -11.53 1.07 -3.33
C ALA A 50 -12.94 1.68 -3.53
N LEU A 51 -13.08 2.64 -4.45
CA LEU A 51 -14.38 3.24 -4.79
C LEU A 51 -15.33 2.24 -5.46
N LEU A 52 -14.82 1.40 -6.38
CA LEU A 52 -15.62 0.33 -7.00
C LEU A 52 -16.14 -0.66 -5.95
N LEU A 53 -15.30 -1.07 -5.01
CA LEU A 53 -15.67 -1.98 -3.94
C LEU A 53 -16.74 -1.36 -3.03
N LEU A 54 -16.60 -0.08 -2.67
CA LEU A 54 -17.61 0.65 -1.88
C LEU A 54 -18.94 0.73 -2.62
N TYR A 55 -18.91 0.98 -3.92
CA TYR A 55 -20.10 1.02 -4.75
C TYR A 55 -20.79 -0.35 -4.81
N HIS A 56 -20.02 -1.41 -5.11
CA HIS A 56 -20.56 -2.76 -5.25
C HIS A 56 -21.16 -3.31 -3.94
N THR A 57 -20.57 -2.98 -2.80
CA THR A 57 -21.03 -3.44 -1.48
C THR A 57 -22.11 -2.55 -0.87
N GLY A 58 -22.53 -1.48 -1.54
CA GLY A 58 -23.53 -0.53 -1.03
C GLY A 58 -23.04 0.32 0.15
N ASN A 59 -21.78 0.21 0.53
CA ASN A 59 -21.18 0.88 1.69
C ASN A 59 -20.81 2.36 1.44
N ILE A 60 -21.01 2.86 0.22
CA ILE A 60 -20.67 4.25 -0.17
C ILE A 60 -21.42 5.31 0.67
N ARG A 61 -22.55 4.94 1.26
CA ARG A 61 -23.35 5.83 2.14
C ARG A 61 -22.69 6.08 3.51
N SER A 62 -21.78 5.21 3.96
CA SER A 62 -21.09 5.38 5.24
C SER A 62 -19.83 6.22 5.05
N ARG A 63 -19.88 7.50 5.44
CA ARG A 63 -18.76 8.44 5.34
C ARG A 63 -17.50 7.93 6.06
N THR A 64 -17.66 7.30 7.22
CA THR A 64 -16.56 6.76 8.01
C THR A 64 -15.87 5.60 7.29
N LYS A 65 -16.63 4.63 6.77
CA LYS A 65 -16.07 3.51 6.01
C LYS A 65 -15.37 3.97 4.75
N THR A 66 -16.01 4.87 4.01
CA THR A 66 -15.43 5.46 2.80
C THR A 66 -14.09 6.13 3.10
N GLY A 67 -14.04 6.97 4.15
CA GLY A 67 -12.82 7.62 4.57
C GLY A 67 -11.72 6.65 4.98
N MET A 68 -12.05 5.65 5.81
CA MET A 68 -11.09 4.63 6.26
C MET A 68 -10.54 3.80 5.10
N LEU A 69 -11.40 3.40 4.15
CA LEU A 69 -10.95 2.57 3.03
C LEU A 69 -10.09 3.38 2.05
N ILE A 70 -10.47 4.61 1.72
CA ILE A 70 -9.66 5.47 0.84
C ILE A 70 -8.31 5.79 1.49
N PHE A 71 -8.30 6.18 2.75
CA PHE A 71 -7.06 6.45 3.47
C PHE A 71 -6.16 5.20 3.53
N GLY A 72 -6.74 4.05 3.85
CA GLY A 72 -6.03 2.78 3.87
C GLY A 72 -5.49 2.37 2.50
N ALA A 73 -6.26 2.55 1.43
CA ALA A 73 -5.82 2.28 0.05
C ALA A 73 -4.63 3.17 -0.35
N VAL A 74 -4.67 4.45 0.00
CA VAL A 74 -3.55 5.38 -0.22
C VAL A 74 -2.33 4.96 0.59
N ALA A 75 -2.50 4.65 1.87
CA ALA A 75 -1.40 4.22 2.74
C ALA A 75 -0.74 2.92 2.22
N ILE A 76 -1.54 1.90 1.86
CA ILE A 76 -1.05 0.65 1.27
C ILE A 76 -0.27 0.94 -0.01
N SER A 77 -0.77 1.82 -0.88
CA SER A 77 -0.10 2.17 -2.14
C SER A 77 1.24 2.87 -1.91
N VAL A 78 1.31 3.80 -0.96
CA VAL A 78 2.55 4.51 -0.62
C VAL A 78 3.57 3.54 -0.04
N ILE A 79 3.18 2.69 0.91
CA ILE A 79 4.06 1.68 1.50
C ILE A 79 4.54 0.70 0.43
N GLY A 80 3.63 0.19 -0.40
CA GLY A 80 3.98 -0.69 -1.50
C GLY A 80 4.96 -0.04 -2.48
N ASN A 81 4.75 1.22 -2.82
CA ASN A 81 5.68 1.94 -3.70
C ASN A 81 7.08 2.11 -3.07
N ILE A 82 7.15 2.38 -1.77
CA ILE A 82 8.44 2.42 -1.04
C ILE A 82 9.13 1.05 -1.12
N ILE A 83 8.41 -0.04 -0.81
CA ILE A 83 8.96 -1.40 -0.88
C ILE A 83 9.46 -1.72 -2.29
N ARG A 84 8.65 -1.44 -3.32
CA ARG A 84 9.04 -1.68 -4.71
C ARG A 84 10.30 -0.93 -5.11
N ASN A 85 10.38 0.36 -4.80
CA ASN A 85 11.56 1.17 -5.11
C ASN A 85 12.79 0.71 -4.32
N THR A 86 12.62 0.29 -3.07
CA THR A 86 13.72 -0.28 -2.26
C THR A 86 14.24 -1.57 -2.89
N LEU A 87 13.36 -2.48 -3.32
CA LEU A 87 13.75 -3.73 -3.99
C LEU A 87 14.46 -3.46 -5.32
N LEU A 88 13.93 -2.55 -6.14
CA LEU A 88 14.57 -2.17 -7.41
C LEU A 88 15.96 -1.59 -7.20
N SER A 89 16.10 -0.67 -6.23
CA SER A 89 17.40 -0.07 -5.91
C SER A 89 18.38 -1.11 -5.34
N TYR A 90 17.89 -2.05 -4.52
CA TYR A 90 18.70 -3.15 -4.00
C TYR A 90 19.18 -4.07 -5.11
N PHE A 91 18.31 -4.55 -5.99
CA PHE A 91 18.67 -5.44 -7.08
C PHE A 91 19.65 -4.78 -8.06
N HIS A 92 19.44 -3.51 -8.36
CA HIS A 92 20.35 -2.76 -9.22
C HIS A 92 21.73 -2.57 -8.56
N GLY A 93 21.77 -2.24 -7.28
CA GLY A 93 23.01 -2.04 -6.53
C GLY A 93 23.80 -3.33 -6.25
N THR A 94 23.15 -4.50 -6.30
CA THR A 94 23.78 -5.83 -6.10
C THR A 94 24.01 -6.59 -7.40
N ASP A 95 23.87 -5.93 -8.56
CA ASP A 95 24.06 -6.51 -9.90
C ASP A 95 23.10 -7.66 -10.27
N GLN A 96 21.95 -7.71 -9.60
CA GLN A 96 20.91 -8.69 -9.89
C GLN A 96 19.97 -8.19 -11.00
N THR A 97 20.53 -7.98 -12.19
CA THR A 97 19.82 -7.40 -13.35
C THR A 97 18.57 -8.18 -13.73
N GLY A 98 18.61 -9.52 -13.66
CA GLY A 98 17.45 -10.35 -13.99
C GLY A 98 16.26 -10.15 -13.04
N LEU A 99 16.48 -9.93 -11.74
CA LEU A 99 15.42 -9.63 -10.78
C LEU A 99 14.94 -8.18 -10.91
N PHE A 100 15.87 -7.28 -11.24
CA PHE A 100 15.51 -5.89 -11.54
C PHE A 100 14.58 -5.81 -12.75
N ASP A 101 14.95 -6.41 -13.88
CA ASP A 101 14.16 -6.42 -15.13
C ASP A 101 12.81 -7.12 -14.92
N TRP A 102 12.81 -8.23 -14.16
CA TRP A 102 11.57 -8.93 -13.83
C TRP A 102 10.59 -8.05 -13.06
N LEU A 103 11.06 -7.32 -12.05
CA LEU A 103 10.20 -6.44 -11.23
C LEU A 103 9.87 -5.12 -11.94
N HIS A 104 10.77 -4.62 -12.80
CA HIS A 104 10.65 -3.31 -13.46
C HIS A 104 9.85 -3.37 -14.76
N GLU A 105 10.19 -4.28 -15.67
CA GLU A 105 9.68 -4.32 -17.04
C GLU A 105 8.80 -5.54 -17.37
N SER A 106 8.82 -6.58 -16.51
CA SER A 106 8.10 -7.82 -16.72
C SER A 106 6.83 -7.91 -15.86
N TRP A 107 6.16 -9.06 -16.00
CA TRP A 107 4.95 -9.40 -15.24
C TRP A 107 5.11 -9.37 -13.71
N GLY A 108 6.33 -9.33 -13.19
CA GLY A 108 6.59 -9.15 -11.75
C GLY A 108 6.03 -7.84 -11.20
N GLY A 109 6.05 -6.77 -11.97
CA GLY A 109 5.41 -5.50 -11.63
C GLY A 109 3.88 -5.62 -11.53
N ASP A 110 3.27 -6.45 -12.40
CA ASP A 110 1.83 -6.71 -12.39
C ASP A 110 1.43 -7.56 -11.20
N VAL A 111 2.21 -8.60 -10.87
CA VAL A 111 2.03 -9.42 -9.66
C VAL A 111 2.12 -8.56 -8.42
N PHE A 112 3.11 -7.68 -8.32
CA PHE A 112 3.26 -6.76 -7.21
C PHE A 112 2.04 -5.83 -7.06
N SER A 113 1.56 -5.28 -8.18
CA SER A 113 0.35 -4.46 -8.21
C SER A 113 -0.89 -5.25 -7.80
N GLY A 114 -1.01 -6.50 -8.25
CA GLY A 114 -2.08 -7.42 -7.85
C GLY A 114 -2.10 -7.71 -6.35
N LEU A 115 -0.93 -7.91 -5.73
CA LEU A 115 -0.81 -8.09 -4.28
C LEU A 115 -1.24 -6.84 -3.50
N LEU A 116 -0.94 -5.65 -4.01
CA LEU A 116 -1.42 -4.40 -3.40
C LEU A 116 -2.95 -4.29 -3.48
N LEU A 117 -3.55 -4.61 -4.62
CA LEU A 117 -5.00 -4.62 -4.77
C LEU A 117 -5.66 -5.66 -3.86
N LEU A 118 -5.07 -6.84 -3.74
CA LEU A 118 -5.52 -7.87 -2.78
C LEU A 118 -5.45 -7.34 -1.33
N SER A 119 -4.42 -6.58 -0.98
CA SER A 119 -4.30 -5.97 0.34
C SER A 119 -5.43 -4.96 0.61
N VAL A 120 -5.85 -4.19 -0.39
CA VAL A 120 -7.01 -3.28 -0.28
C VAL A 120 -8.32 -4.06 -0.09
N LEU A 121 -8.49 -5.18 -0.79
CA LEU A 121 -9.63 -6.09 -0.60
C LEU A 121 -9.69 -6.67 0.82
N LEU A 122 -8.55 -7.12 1.33
CA LEU A 122 -8.44 -7.64 2.69
C LEU A 122 -8.72 -6.56 3.73
N LEU A 123 -8.26 -5.34 3.49
CA LEU A 123 -8.56 -4.19 4.35
C LEU A 123 -10.06 -3.94 4.41
N MET A 124 -10.75 -3.92 3.28
CA MET A 124 -12.20 -3.74 3.23
C MET A 124 -12.93 -4.84 4.00
N ASN A 125 -12.56 -6.10 3.77
CA ASN A 125 -13.15 -7.24 4.49
C ASN A 125 -12.93 -7.15 6.01
N SER A 126 -11.76 -6.65 6.43
CA SER A 126 -11.44 -6.43 7.84
C SER A 126 -12.30 -5.32 8.47
N ILE A 127 -12.52 -4.23 7.74
CA ILE A 127 -13.39 -3.12 8.17
C ILE A 127 -14.84 -3.62 8.34
N ASP A 128 -15.36 -4.38 7.38
CA ASP A 128 -16.72 -4.92 7.44
C ASP A 128 -16.88 -5.94 8.58
N LYS A 129 -15.85 -6.74 8.84
CA LYS A 129 -15.84 -7.71 9.95
C LYS A 129 -15.85 -7.02 11.31
N ALA A 130 -15.04 -5.98 11.46
CA ALA A 130 -14.98 -5.17 12.69
C ALA A 130 -16.34 -4.50 13.00
N GLU A 131 -17.01 -3.95 11.98
CA GLU A 131 -18.32 -3.33 12.17
C GLU A 131 -19.40 -4.35 12.57
N ARG A 132 -19.42 -5.52 11.95
CA ARG A 132 -20.37 -6.59 12.33
C ARG A 132 -20.17 -7.00 13.80
N SER A 133 -18.92 -7.11 14.24
CA SER A 133 -18.58 -7.45 15.63
C SER A 133 -19.10 -6.37 16.60
N LEU A 134 -18.89 -5.10 16.27
CA LEU A 134 -19.37 -3.98 17.09
C LEU A 134 -20.91 -3.94 17.19
N LYS A 135 -21.62 -4.21 16.09
CA LYS A 135 -23.09 -4.26 16.09
C LYS A 135 -23.64 -5.40 16.97
N ILE A 136 -23.00 -6.58 16.94
CA ILE A 136 -23.40 -7.72 17.78
C ILE A 136 -23.23 -7.38 19.26
N HIS A 137 -22.11 -6.73 19.63
CA HIS A 137 -21.89 -6.33 21.03
C HIS A 137 -22.86 -5.24 21.48
N ALA A 138 -23.22 -4.29 20.62
CA ALA A 138 -24.18 -3.24 20.94
C ALA A 138 -25.59 -3.84 21.20
N ASP A 139 -26.05 -4.76 20.35
CA ASP A 139 -27.36 -5.42 20.47
C ASP A 139 -27.43 -6.33 21.72
N SER A 140 -26.35 -7.01 22.07
CA SER A 140 -26.27 -7.83 23.28
C SER A 140 -26.28 -7.02 24.58
N GLY A 141 -25.77 -5.78 24.54
CA GLY A 141 -25.79 -4.84 25.67
C GLY A 141 -27.18 -4.25 25.94
N ASP A 142 -27.95 -3.98 24.90
CA ASP A 142 -29.30 -3.41 25.03
C ASP A 142 -30.31 -4.42 25.55
N ARG A 143 -30.18 -5.71 25.25
CA ARG A 143 -31.04 -6.78 25.76
C ARG A 143 -30.86 -7.07 27.26
N ARG A 144 -29.90 -6.48 27.94
CA ARG A 144 -29.65 -6.65 29.39
C ARG A 144 -30.27 -5.55 30.23
N LYS A 145 -31.00 -4.58 29.66
CA LYS A 145 -31.74 -3.61 30.46
C LYS A 145 -32.99 -4.27 31.04
N PRO A 146 -33.11 -4.37 32.37
CA PRO A 146 -34.33 -4.92 32.98
C PRO A 146 -35.53 -4.04 32.61
N VAL A 147 -36.61 -4.66 32.15
CA VAL A 147 -37.89 -4.00 31.99
C VAL A 147 -38.38 -3.69 33.40
N ILE A 148 -38.26 -2.44 33.82
CA ILE A 148 -38.84 -1.94 35.07
C ILE A 148 -40.31 -1.66 34.77
N PHE A 149 -41.18 -2.48 35.29
CA PHE A 149 -42.64 -2.23 35.32
C PHE A 149 -42.98 -1.29 36.46
#